data_633570e64479e635383ed1bf984ded55
#
_entry.id   633570e64479e635383ed1bf984ded55
#
_cell.length_a   1.000
_cell.length_b   1.000
_cell.length_c   1.000
_cell.angle_alpha   90.00
_cell.angle_beta   90.00
_cell.angle_gamma   90.00
#
_symmetry.space_group_name_H-M   'P 1'
#
loop_
_entity.id
_entity.type
_entity.pdbx_description
1 polymer ?
#
loop_
_entity_poly.entity_id
_entity_poly.type
_entity_poly.pdbx_seq_one_letter_code
_entity_poly.pdbx_strand_id
1 'polypeptide(L)'
;FAGDPPEAGDYYEALGRAMVLWGRFENHFSNCIMLIRTTPEGRAIELGHPISWKKRAAFWRKAFNTLPALAKWKDHALKLISDAMSVAQERHIITHGDWGEFISNDPPTVQVKMWRHKQDDLLIQTYAVTIDDLNDIAAKADGLNTRLVAYMWNLAQLQPALRKKSAKAQKPKT
;
A
#
# COMPACT_ATOMS: atom_id res chain seq x y z
N PHE A 1 -12.97 24.20 11.90
CA PHE A 1 -14.40 24.32 11.54
C PHE A 1 -15.15 24.83 12.77
N ALA A 2 -16.00 25.85 12.61
CA ALA A 2 -16.80 26.38 13.69
C ALA A 2 -17.89 25.34 14.05
N GLY A 3 -17.76 24.70 15.21
CA GLY A 3 -18.72 23.70 15.70
C GLY A 3 -18.14 22.31 15.97
N ASP A 4 -16.88 22.08 15.62
CA ASP A 4 -16.23 20.81 15.97
C ASP A 4 -15.99 20.73 17.49
N PRO A 5 -16.14 19.55 18.11
CA PRO A 5 -15.82 19.36 19.51
C PRO A 5 -14.31 19.52 19.74
N PRO A 6 -13.87 19.81 20.99
CA PRO A 6 -12.46 19.99 21.31
C PRO A 6 -11.56 18.83 20.85
N GLU A 7 -12.09 17.61 20.89
CA GLU A 7 -11.38 16.37 20.52
C GLU A 7 -11.17 16.22 18.99
N ALA A 8 -11.86 17.02 18.16
CA ALA A 8 -11.73 16.93 16.70
C ALA A 8 -10.29 17.15 16.23
N GLY A 9 -9.53 18.00 16.94
CA GLY A 9 -8.11 18.24 16.66
C GLY A 9 -7.27 16.96 16.72
N ASP A 10 -7.48 16.13 17.71
CA ASP A 10 -6.75 14.88 17.89
C ASP A 10 -7.09 13.87 16.79
N TYR A 11 -8.33 13.84 16.32
CA TYR A 11 -8.75 13.02 15.18
C TYR A 11 -8.06 13.46 13.89
N TYR A 12 -8.03 14.77 13.62
CA TYR A 12 -7.36 15.30 12.43
C TYR A 12 -5.85 15.04 12.46
N GLU A 13 -5.21 15.15 13.63
CA GLU A 13 -3.79 14.80 13.76
C GLU A 13 -3.54 13.31 13.51
N ALA A 14 -4.32 12.42 14.14
CA ALA A 14 -4.20 10.97 13.96
C ALA A 14 -4.46 10.56 12.51
N LEU A 15 -5.49 11.12 11.87
CA LEU A 15 -5.78 10.91 10.46
C LEU A 15 -4.63 11.38 9.56
N GLY A 16 -4.13 12.61 9.80
CA GLY A 16 -3.01 13.17 9.05
C GLY A 16 -1.78 12.29 9.15
N ARG A 17 -1.45 11.77 10.34
CA ARG A 17 -0.34 10.84 10.56
C ARG A 17 -0.54 9.52 9.81
N ALA A 18 -1.72 8.92 9.87
CA ALA A 18 -2.03 7.69 9.14
C ALA A 18 -1.85 7.88 7.63
N MET A 19 -2.33 8.99 7.09
CA MET A 19 -2.22 9.33 5.67
C MET A 19 -0.78 9.56 5.22
N VAL A 20 0.03 10.26 6.01
CA VAL A 20 1.45 10.51 5.71
C VAL A 20 2.24 9.20 5.70
N LEU A 21 2.03 8.33 6.68
CA LEU A 21 2.73 7.05 6.77
C LEU A 21 2.32 6.09 5.66
N TRP A 22 1.04 6.04 5.31
CA TRP A 22 0.57 5.29 4.15
C TRP A 22 1.15 5.83 2.83
N GLY A 23 1.14 7.14 2.62
CA GLY A 23 1.72 7.78 1.44
C GLY A 23 3.21 7.46 1.28
N ARG A 24 3.97 7.43 2.39
CA ARG A 24 5.38 7.00 2.41
C ARG A 24 5.52 5.55 1.98
N PHE A 25 4.68 4.66 2.50
CA PHE A 25 4.64 3.26 2.10
C PHE A 25 4.36 3.11 0.59
N GLU A 26 3.32 3.78 0.06
CA GLU A 26 2.99 3.72 -1.37
C GLU A 26 4.13 4.21 -2.26
N ASN A 27 4.85 5.26 -1.84
CA ASN A 27 6.01 5.77 -2.56
C ASN A 27 7.17 4.75 -2.59
N HIS A 28 7.52 4.19 -1.44
CA HIS A 28 8.57 3.15 -1.38
C HIS A 28 8.16 1.89 -2.15
N PHE A 29 6.88 1.50 -2.10
CA PHE A 29 6.36 0.39 -2.87
C PHE A 29 6.48 0.61 -4.38
N SER A 30 6.16 1.81 -4.85
CA SER A 30 6.36 2.21 -6.24
C SER A 30 7.83 2.15 -6.64
N ASN A 31 8.74 2.60 -5.78
CA ASN A 31 10.19 2.53 -6.02
C ASN A 31 10.67 1.07 -6.13
N CYS A 32 10.19 0.17 -5.27
CA CYS A 32 10.48 -1.27 -5.39
C CYS A 32 10.03 -1.85 -6.74
N ILE A 33 8.81 -1.51 -7.18
CA ILE A 33 8.30 -1.92 -8.48
C ILE A 33 9.18 -1.38 -9.61
N MET A 34 9.56 -0.11 -9.54
CA MET A 34 10.48 0.49 -10.52
C MET A 34 11.82 -0.24 -10.55
N LEU A 35 12.41 -0.56 -9.40
CA LEU A 35 13.64 -1.34 -9.32
C LEU A 35 13.51 -2.72 -10.00
N ILE A 36 12.43 -3.46 -9.78
CA ILE A 36 12.16 -4.72 -10.48
C ILE A 36 12.07 -4.48 -11.99
N ARG A 37 11.35 -3.45 -12.43
CA ARG A 37 11.12 -3.11 -13.84
C ARG A 37 12.36 -2.55 -14.57
N THR A 38 13.43 -2.18 -13.88
CA THR A 38 14.69 -1.83 -14.57
C THR A 38 15.35 -3.03 -15.24
N THR A 39 14.94 -4.26 -14.89
CA THR A 39 15.43 -5.49 -15.53
C THR A 39 14.55 -5.88 -16.72
N PRO A 40 15.09 -6.53 -17.76
CA PRO A 40 14.30 -7.02 -18.89
C PRO A 40 13.20 -7.99 -18.47
N GLU A 41 13.51 -8.93 -17.56
CA GLU A 41 12.59 -9.92 -17.04
C GLU A 41 11.45 -9.25 -16.24
N GLY A 42 11.77 -8.25 -15.43
CA GLY A 42 10.77 -7.49 -14.69
C GLY A 42 9.86 -6.65 -15.60
N ARG A 43 10.39 -6.11 -16.72
CA ARG A 43 9.58 -5.43 -17.74
C ARG A 43 8.65 -6.37 -18.48
N ALA A 44 9.07 -7.60 -18.71
CA ALA A 44 8.26 -8.61 -19.39
C ALA A 44 7.04 -9.09 -18.58
N ILE A 45 6.98 -8.82 -17.26
CA ILE A 45 5.84 -9.19 -16.43
C ILE A 45 4.58 -8.43 -16.87
N GLU A 46 4.72 -7.14 -17.17
CA GLU A 46 3.63 -6.27 -17.61
C GLU A 46 4.19 -5.14 -18.49
N LEU A 47 3.59 -4.91 -19.66
CA LEU A 47 4.09 -3.94 -20.64
C LEU A 47 4.01 -2.49 -20.15
N GLY A 48 2.97 -2.12 -19.41
CA GLY A 48 2.77 -0.79 -18.85
C GLY A 48 3.30 -0.64 -17.42
N HIS A 49 3.41 0.61 -16.94
CA HIS A 49 3.64 0.87 -15.51
C HIS A 49 2.33 0.67 -14.73
N PRO A 50 2.31 -0.16 -13.67
CA PRO A 50 1.10 -0.37 -12.88
C PRO A 50 0.78 0.87 -12.05
N ILE A 51 -0.22 1.66 -12.48
CA ILE A 51 -0.56 2.94 -11.86
C ILE A 51 -1.40 2.74 -10.60
N SER A 52 -2.47 1.93 -10.69
CA SER A 52 -3.37 1.73 -9.54
C SER A 52 -2.77 0.81 -8.48
N TRP A 53 -3.20 1.01 -7.23
CA TRP A 53 -2.81 0.14 -6.11
C TRP A 53 -3.03 -1.36 -6.44
N LYS A 54 -4.21 -1.70 -6.96
CA LYS A 54 -4.56 -3.08 -7.35
C LYS A 54 -3.60 -3.66 -8.39
N LYS A 55 -3.24 -2.89 -9.41
CA LYS A 55 -2.28 -3.30 -10.44
C LYS A 55 -0.87 -3.45 -9.87
N ARG A 56 -0.43 -2.52 -9.02
CA ARG A 56 0.87 -2.60 -8.33
C ARG A 56 0.97 -3.86 -7.46
N ALA A 57 -0.08 -4.18 -6.69
CA ALA A 57 -0.14 -5.39 -5.88
C ALA A 57 -0.13 -6.67 -6.73
N ALA A 58 -0.83 -6.69 -7.87
CA ALA A 58 -0.81 -7.81 -8.81
C ALA A 58 0.57 -8.01 -9.44
N PHE A 59 1.21 -6.90 -9.88
CA PHE A 59 2.57 -6.93 -10.40
C PHE A 59 3.55 -7.51 -9.38
N TRP A 60 3.50 -7.05 -8.13
CA TRP A 60 4.35 -7.53 -7.04
C TRP A 60 4.20 -9.05 -6.84
N ARG A 61 2.96 -9.55 -6.71
CA ARG A 61 2.70 -10.98 -6.58
C ARG A 61 3.27 -11.77 -7.76
N LYS A 62 3.05 -11.29 -8.99
CA LYS A 62 3.55 -11.94 -10.19
C LYS A 62 5.08 -11.95 -10.23
N ALA A 63 5.74 -10.84 -9.91
CA ALA A 63 7.19 -10.75 -9.88
C ALA A 63 7.83 -11.77 -8.92
N PHE A 64 7.35 -11.83 -7.68
CA PHE A 64 7.90 -12.76 -6.67
C PHE A 64 7.52 -14.22 -6.92
N ASN A 65 6.46 -14.49 -7.69
CA ASN A 65 6.12 -15.85 -8.10
C ASN A 65 6.90 -16.34 -9.33
N THR A 66 7.36 -15.45 -10.20
CA THR A 66 7.90 -15.83 -11.51
C THR A 66 9.38 -15.54 -11.70
N LEU A 67 9.95 -14.56 -10.98
CA LEU A 67 11.36 -14.19 -11.15
C LEU A 67 12.25 -15.04 -10.22
N PRO A 68 13.12 -15.92 -10.77
CA PRO A 68 13.98 -16.79 -9.94
C PRO A 68 14.91 -16.02 -9.00
N ALA A 69 15.35 -14.83 -9.41
CA ALA A 69 16.20 -13.97 -8.59
C ALA A 69 15.52 -13.47 -7.31
N LEU A 70 14.18 -13.47 -7.26
CA LEU A 70 13.37 -13.03 -6.12
C LEU A 70 12.85 -14.21 -5.27
N ALA A 71 13.05 -15.45 -5.71
CA ALA A 71 12.45 -16.64 -5.10
C ALA A 71 12.73 -16.78 -3.59
N LYS A 72 13.94 -16.42 -3.15
CA LYS A 72 14.32 -16.52 -1.72
C LYS A 72 13.54 -15.60 -0.79
N TRP A 73 12.89 -14.56 -1.32
CA TRP A 73 12.08 -13.61 -0.54
C TRP A 73 10.58 -13.76 -0.79
N LYS A 74 10.15 -14.74 -1.59
CA LYS A 74 8.77 -14.90 -2.04
C LYS A 74 7.76 -14.85 -0.90
N ASP A 75 7.92 -15.71 0.09
CA ASP A 75 6.92 -15.87 1.16
C ASP A 75 6.77 -14.58 1.98
N HIS A 76 7.88 -13.94 2.32
CA HIS A 76 7.87 -12.66 3.02
C HIS A 76 7.24 -11.54 2.17
N ALA A 77 7.51 -11.51 0.86
CA ALA A 77 6.95 -10.53 -0.06
C ALA A 77 5.45 -10.72 -0.27
N LEU A 78 4.97 -11.96 -0.34
CA LEU A 78 3.55 -12.26 -0.45
C LEU A 78 2.81 -11.93 0.85
N LYS A 79 3.44 -12.18 2.02
CA LYS A 79 2.88 -11.74 3.30
C LYS A 79 2.82 -10.22 3.39
N LEU A 80 3.89 -9.50 3.01
CA LEU A 80 3.90 -8.03 3.00
C LEU A 80 2.72 -7.47 2.22
N ILE A 81 2.49 -7.97 0.99
CA ILE A 81 1.40 -7.44 0.15
C ILE A 81 0.02 -7.85 0.66
N SER A 82 -0.10 -8.99 1.34
CA SER A 82 -1.34 -9.39 2.01
C SER A 82 -1.68 -8.43 3.15
N ASP A 83 -0.71 -8.15 4.02
CA ASP A 83 -0.86 -7.22 5.14
C ASP A 83 -1.18 -5.80 4.61
N ALA A 84 -0.48 -5.35 3.57
CA ALA A 84 -0.73 -4.06 2.95
C ALA A 84 -2.12 -3.94 2.30
N MET A 85 -2.69 -5.03 1.79
CA MET A 85 -4.05 -5.04 1.25
C MET A 85 -5.10 -4.84 2.35
N SER A 86 -4.88 -5.37 3.55
CA SER A 86 -5.76 -5.13 4.71
C SER A 86 -5.73 -3.66 5.11
N VAL A 87 -4.53 -3.09 5.31
CA VAL A 87 -4.38 -1.66 5.67
C VAL A 87 -4.94 -0.74 4.58
N ALA A 88 -4.80 -1.11 3.29
CA ALA A 88 -5.39 -0.36 2.19
C ALA A 88 -6.92 -0.28 2.25
N GLN A 89 -7.60 -1.34 2.75
CA GLN A 89 -9.05 -1.34 2.94
C GLN A 89 -9.45 -0.41 4.09
N GLU A 90 -8.76 -0.49 5.23
CA GLU A 90 -9.00 0.37 6.39
C GLU A 90 -8.77 1.85 6.00
N ARG A 91 -7.64 2.14 5.35
CA ARG A 91 -7.32 3.47 4.82
C ARG A 91 -8.36 3.96 3.80
N HIS A 92 -8.88 3.08 2.95
CA HIS A 92 -9.88 3.48 1.96
C HIS A 92 -11.13 4.05 2.62
N ILE A 93 -11.57 3.45 3.72
CA ILE A 93 -12.73 3.93 4.50
C ILE A 93 -12.48 5.34 5.01
N ILE A 94 -11.35 5.55 5.68
CA ILE A 94 -11.03 6.85 6.31
C ILE A 94 -10.72 7.96 5.30
N THR A 95 -10.32 7.62 4.07
CA THR A 95 -9.92 8.59 3.05
C THR A 95 -11.07 9.01 2.14
N HIS A 96 -11.97 8.07 1.84
CA HIS A 96 -13.04 8.25 0.86
C HIS A 96 -14.42 8.23 1.49
N GLY A 97 -14.51 7.96 2.79
CA GLY A 97 -15.74 8.07 3.54
C GLY A 97 -16.14 9.52 3.79
N ASP A 98 -17.43 9.74 3.92
CA ASP A 98 -18.00 10.99 4.37
C ASP A 98 -17.94 11.02 5.89
N TRP A 99 -17.14 11.93 6.44
CA TRP A 99 -16.94 12.10 7.87
C TRP A 99 -18.11 12.89 8.45
N GLY A 100 -18.93 12.19 9.22
CA GLY A 100 -20.15 12.72 9.82
C GLY A 100 -19.93 13.26 11.24
N GLU A 101 -20.91 13.02 12.09
CA GLU A 101 -20.94 13.54 13.45
C GLU A 101 -19.95 12.87 14.39
N PHE A 102 -19.36 13.65 15.28
CA PHE A 102 -18.67 13.17 16.46
C PHE A 102 -19.69 12.68 17.50
N ILE A 103 -19.49 11.48 17.99
CA ILE A 103 -20.34 10.88 19.03
C ILE A 103 -19.50 10.76 20.30
N SER A 104 -19.92 11.46 21.34
CA SER A 104 -19.29 11.43 22.66
C SER A 104 -19.66 10.14 23.39
N ASN A 105 -19.10 9.04 22.93
CA ASN A 105 -19.13 7.75 23.60
C ASN A 105 -17.87 7.56 24.45
N ASP A 106 -17.76 6.44 25.13
CA ASP A 106 -16.51 6.00 25.74
C ASP A 106 -16.07 4.68 25.05
N PRO A 107 -15.05 4.69 24.17
CA PRO A 107 -14.30 5.87 23.69
C PRO A 107 -15.10 6.74 22.69
N PRO A 108 -14.73 8.03 22.53
CA PRO A 108 -15.31 8.90 21.52
C PRO A 108 -15.13 8.33 20.12
N THR A 109 -16.15 8.50 19.27
CA THR A 109 -16.11 7.98 17.87
C THR A 109 -16.55 9.04 16.88
N VAL A 110 -16.06 8.89 15.64
CA VAL A 110 -16.59 9.62 14.47
C VAL A 110 -17.29 8.63 13.56
N GLN A 111 -18.46 8.99 13.08
CA GLN A 111 -19.13 8.22 12.04
C GLN A 111 -18.54 8.52 10.68
N VAL A 112 -18.11 7.47 9.98
CA VAL A 112 -17.65 7.55 8.58
C VAL A 112 -18.58 6.74 7.70
N LYS A 113 -19.24 7.41 6.73
CA LYS A 113 -20.19 6.78 5.82
C LYS A 113 -19.53 6.51 4.48
N MET A 114 -19.63 5.25 4.02
CA MET A 114 -19.15 4.83 2.70
C MET A 114 -20.33 4.53 1.79
N TRP A 115 -20.32 5.15 0.63
CA TRP A 115 -21.31 4.95 -0.42
C TRP A 115 -20.82 3.86 -1.38
N ARG A 116 -21.59 2.80 -1.55
CA ARG A 116 -21.27 1.71 -2.48
C ARG A 116 -22.43 1.49 -3.45
N HIS A 117 -22.11 1.54 -4.74
CA HIS A 117 -23.05 1.09 -5.76
C HIS A 117 -22.93 -0.44 -5.91
N LYS A 118 -24.05 -1.13 -5.76
CA LYS A 118 -24.14 -2.56 -6.01
C LYS A 118 -25.32 -2.79 -6.95
N GLN A 119 -25.02 -3.06 -8.22
CA GLN A 119 -26.02 -3.09 -9.29
C GLN A 119 -26.75 -1.75 -9.36
N ASP A 120 -28.08 -1.73 -9.23
CA ASP A 120 -28.91 -0.53 -9.27
C ASP A 120 -29.18 0.06 -7.87
N ASP A 121 -28.63 -0.55 -6.81
CA ASP A 121 -28.83 -0.10 -5.43
C ASP A 121 -27.67 0.73 -4.91
N LEU A 122 -28.01 1.77 -4.16
CA LEU A 122 -27.06 2.57 -3.39
C LEU A 122 -27.04 2.07 -1.95
N LEU A 123 -25.92 1.45 -1.56
CA LEU A 123 -25.71 0.98 -0.19
C LEU A 123 -24.87 2.00 0.59
N ILE A 124 -25.34 2.34 1.78
CA ILE A 124 -24.61 3.17 2.73
C ILE A 124 -24.11 2.24 3.84
N GLN A 125 -22.79 2.20 4.02
CA GLN A 125 -22.17 1.49 5.12
C GLN A 125 -21.55 2.51 6.08
N THR A 126 -21.98 2.46 7.34
CA THR A 126 -21.48 3.36 8.38
C THR A 126 -20.44 2.64 9.25
N TYR A 127 -19.34 3.32 9.52
CA TYR A 127 -18.27 2.86 10.39
C TYR A 127 -18.13 3.83 11.56
N ALA A 128 -17.99 3.31 12.76
CA ALA A 128 -17.56 4.08 13.94
C ALA A 128 -16.03 4.00 13.98
N VAL A 129 -15.36 5.14 13.94
CA VAL A 129 -13.90 5.24 13.91
C VAL A 129 -13.44 5.95 15.18
N THR A 130 -12.52 5.33 15.92
CA THR A 130 -11.86 5.89 17.11
C THR A 130 -10.49 6.48 16.74
N ILE A 131 -9.91 7.26 17.64
CA ILE A 131 -8.50 7.71 17.53
C ILE A 131 -7.56 6.51 17.53
N ASP A 132 -7.86 5.47 18.29
CA ASP A 132 -7.04 4.25 18.35
C ASP A 132 -7.05 3.50 17.01
N ASP A 133 -8.17 3.46 16.31
CA ASP A 133 -8.24 2.89 14.95
C ASP A 133 -7.32 3.62 13.98
N LEU A 134 -7.30 4.96 14.04
CA LEU A 134 -6.42 5.79 13.20
C LEU A 134 -4.94 5.58 13.56
N ASN A 135 -4.63 5.49 14.85
CA ASN A 135 -3.28 5.20 15.34
C ASN A 135 -2.82 3.80 14.95
N ASP A 136 -3.71 2.82 14.97
CA ASP A 136 -3.43 1.44 14.56
C ASP A 136 -3.12 1.38 13.04
N ILE A 137 -3.90 2.08 12.20
CA ILE A 137 -3.61 2.22 10.77
C ILE A 137 -2.24 2.86 10.55
N ALA A 138 -1.91 3.92 11.32
CA ALA A 138 -0.62 4.58 11.24
C ALA A 138 0.53 3.64 11.61
N ALA A 139 0.40 2.89 12.70
CA ALA A 139 1.40 1.91 13.16
C ALA A 139 1.59 0.76 12.17
N LYS A 140 0.50 0.22 11.63
CA LYS A 140 0.52 -0.80 10.58
C LYS A 140 1.24 -0.29 9.33
N ALA A 141 0.94 0.94 8.88
CA ALA A 141 1.57 1.55 7.70
C ALA A 141 3.07 1.77 7.92
N ASP A 142 3.51 2.19 9.10
CA ASP A 142 4.92 2.36 9.45
C ASP A 142 5.66 1.02 9.51
N GLY A 143 5.05 -0.01 10.09
CA GLY A 143 5.58 -1.37 10.09
C GLY A 143 5.75 -1.95 8.67
N LEU A 144 4.78 -1.72 7.78
CA LEU A 144 4.87 -2.08 6.37
C LEU A 144 6.01 -1.33 5.68
N ASN A 145 6.15 -0.03 5.96
CA ASN A 145 7.20 0.82 5.41
C ASN A 145 8.59 0.34 5.82
N THR A 146 8.80 0.02 7.10
CA THR A 146 10.07 -0.52 7.62
C THR A 146 10.46 -1.82 6.90
N ARG A 147 9.51 -2.74 6.74
CA ARG A 147 9.72 -3.99 5.99
C ARG A 147 10.06 -3.73 4.52
N LEU A 148 9.43 -2.75 3.90
CA LEU A 148 9.61 -2.42 2.49
C LEU A 148 10.98 -1.78 2.21
N VAL A 149 11.50 -0.97 3.12
CA VAL A 149 12.85 -0.39 3.01
C VAL A 149 13.91 -1.49 2.91
N ALA A 150 13.78 -2.59 3.67
CA ALA A 150 14.66 -3.74 3.55
C ALA A 150 14.60 -4.38 2.15
N TYR A 151 13.41 -4.43 1.52
CA TYR A 151 13.28 -4.89 0.12
C TYR A 151 13.94 -3.95 -0.88
N MET A 152 13.76 -2.64 -0.72
CA MET A 152 14.41 -1.66 -1.59
C MET A 152 15.91 -1.85 -1.63
N TRP A 153 16.52 -2.00 -0.46
CA TRP A 153 17.96 -2.24 -0.35
C TRP A 153 18.39 -3.54 -1.05
N ASN A 154 17.69 -4.63 -0.78
CA ASN A 154 17.97 -5.93 -1.41
C ASN A 154 17.79 -5.89 -2.94
N LEU A 155 16.72 -5.26 -3.44
CA LEU A 155 16.46 -5.11 -4.87
C LEU A 155 17.52 -4.26 -5.56
N ALA A 156 17.99 -3.18 -4.92
CA ALA A 156 19.05 -2.34 -5.45
C ALA A 156 20.37 -3.14 -5.61
N GLN A 157 20.70 -4.02 -4.66
CA GLN A 157 21.88 -4.88 -4.73
C GLN A 157 21.80 -5.92 -5.85
N LEU A 158 20.60 -6.38 -6.22
CA LEU A 158 20.42 -7.37 -7.30
C LEU A 158 20.59 -6.78 -8.71
N GLN A 159 20.38 -5.48 -8.88
CA GLN A 159 20.41 -4.82 -10.19
C GLN A 159 21.67 -5.08 -11.03
N PRO A 160 22.90 -4.99 -10.48
CA PRO A 160 24.11 -5.25 -11.26
C PRO A 160 24.20 -6.69 -11.77
N ALA A 161 23.74 -7.66 -10.98
CA ALA A 161 23.77 -9.08 -11.34
C ALA A 161 22.76 -9.42 -12.45
N LEU A 162 21.58 -8.84 -12.40
CA LEU A 162 20.53 -9.02 -13.40
C LEU A 162 20.92 -8.37 -14.74
N ARG A 163 21.51 -7.18 -14.73
CA ARG A 163 22.02 -6.50 -15.93
C ARG A 163 23.12 -7.31 -16.65
N LYS A 164 24.05 -7.93 -15.90
CA LYS A 164 25.12 -8.76 -16.46
C LYS A 164 24.60 -10.03 -17.13
N LYS A 165 23.55 -10.66 -16.60
CA LYS A 165 22.92 -11.85 -17.24
C LYS A 165 22.24 -11.49 -18.56
N SER A 166 21.50 -10.39 -18.62
CA SER A 166 20.83 -9.92 -19.84
C SER A 166 21.82 -9.60 -20.97
N ALA A 167 22.95 -8.96 -20.65
CA ALA A 167 23.99 -8.63 -21.62
C ALA A 167 24.66 -9.89 -22.21
N LYS A 168 24.78 -10.99 -21.44
CA LYS A 168 25.30 -12.28 -21.93
C LYS A 168 24.31 -13.02 -22.83
N ALA A 169 23.00 -12.88 -22.58
CA ALA A 169 21.96 -13.53 -23.37
C ALA A 169 21.74 -12.88 -24.75
N GLN A 170 22.17 -11.62 -24.94
CA GLN A 170 22.03 -10.86 -26.19
C GLN A 170 23.23 -10.97 -27.13
N LYS A 171 24.30 -11.70 -26.78
CA LYS A 171 25.39 -11.95 -27.74
C LYS A 171 24.89 -12.92 -28.80
N PRO A 172 24.89 -12.53 -30.09
CA PRO A 172 24.52 -13.44 -31.18
C PRO A 172 25.47 -14.64 -31.11
N LYS A 173 24.91 -15.85 -31.26
CA LYS A 173 25.71 -17.04 -31.53
C LYS A 173 26.29 -16.83 -32.94
N THR A 174 27.56 -16.45 -33.00
CA THR A 174 28.36 -16.48 -34.21
C THR A 174 28.62 -17.92 -34.61
#